data_cb616631e9560bd1b88002d8629269d6
#
_entry.id   cb616631e9560bd1b88002d8629269d6
#
_cell.length_a   1.000
_cell.length_b   1.000
_cell.length_c   1.000
_cell.angle_alpha   90.00
_cell.angle_beta   90.00
_cell.angle_gamma   90.00
#
_symmetry.space_group_name_H-M   'P 1'
#
loop_
_entity.id
_entity.type
_entity.pdbx_description
1 polymer ?
#
loop_
_entity_poly.entity_id
_entity_poly.type
_entity_poly.pdbx_seq_one_letter_code
_entity_poly.pdbx_strand_id
1 'polypeptide(L)'
;MTHVFLHAFPFDERMWGRRYGTAPSLYRLGPSIDVWAQRIATEVDGPIVAVGASMGGYCAQRLLAHGDVRAFVLVGSRADADTPERRQAREETIRLIQTEGVEALWEKQRPALFPEDADEDVVARARAIALEQDPEELATGVAAMRDRLDSTALVRETEAPVLVARGEHDPFLSAEEAQALAAAARNGRTHTFAGCGHLPSLERPDEFDRVLEEFLDGV
;
A
#
# COMPACT_ATOMS: atom_id res chain seq x y z
N MET A 1 6.15 2.66 -20.37
CA MET A 1 5.52 3.04 -19.08
C MET A 1 6.44 2.59 -17.96
N THR A 2 6.61 3.40 -16.93
CA THR A 2 7.43 3.09 -15.76
C THR A 2 6.58 2.49 -14.67
N HIS A 3 6.91 1.28 -14.20
CA HIS A 3 6.25 0.67 -13.06
C HIS A 3 6.82 1.27 -11.77
N VAL A 4 5.94 1.75 -10.88
CA VAL A 4 6.29 2.32 -9.58
C VAL A 4 5.64 1.50 -8.48
N PHE A 5 6.46 0.83 -7.67
CA PHE A 5 6.03 -0.02 -6.59
C PHE A 5 6.16 0.70 -5.24
N LEU A 6 5.04 0.87 -4.54
CA LEU A 6 4.91 1.68 -3.34
C LEU A 6 4.59 0.77 -2.16
N HIS A 7 5.52 0.73 -1.20
CA HIS A 7 5.51 -0.26 -0.13
C HIS A 7 4.45 -0.01 0.95
N ALA A 8 4.07 -1.09 1.63
CA ALA A 8 3.22 -1.04 2.82
C ALA A 8 4.02 -0.62 4.07
N PHE A 9 3.31 -0.18 5.10
CA PHE A 9 3.84 -0.03 6.46
C PHE A 9 3.80 -1.40 7.18
N PRO A 10 4.82 -1.79 7.95
CA PRO A 10 6.06 -1.09 8.28
C PRO A 10 7.29 -1.53 7.45
N PHE A 11 7.12 -1.69 6.16
CA PHE A 11 8.14 -2.22 5.24
C PHE A 11 8.81 -1.12 4.42
N ASP A 12 9.73 -1.54 3.55
CA ASP A 12 10.35 -0.74 2.50
C ASP A 12 10.25 -1.45 1.13
N GLU A 13 11.00 -0.97 0.15
CA GLU A 13 11.00 -1.49 -1.23
C GLU A 13 11.32 -2.98 -1.32
N ARG A 14 12.01 -3.58 -0.34
CA ARG A 14 12.37 -5.00 -0.32
C ARG A 14 11.16 -5.93 -0.26
N MET A 15 10.00 -5.43 0.18
CA MET A 15 8.77 -6.22 0.14
C MET A 15 8.34 -6.62 -1.28
N TRP A 16 8.80 -5.88 -2.29
CA TRP A 16 8.46 -6.14 -3.70
C TRP A 16 9.36 -7.17 -4.36
N GLY A 17 10.43 -7.61 -3.68
CA GLY A 17 11.37 -8.60 -4.20
C GLY A 17 12.12 -8.11 -5.43
N ARG A 18 12.14 -8.93 -6.50
CA ARG A 18 12.88 -8.63 -7.73
C ARG A 18 11.99 -8.07 -8.85
N ARG A 19 10.86 -7.46 -8.52
CA ARG A 19 9.98 -6.89 -9.55
C ARG A 19 10.68 -5.72 -10.26
N TYR A 20 10.52 -5.68 -11.58
CA TYR A 20 11.14 -4.64 -12.41
C TYR A 20 10.36 -3.34 -12.30
N GLY A 21 11.03 -2.28 -11.87
CA GLY A 21 10.43 -0.96 -11.73
C GLY A 21 11.16 -0.10 -10.72
N THR A 22 10.61 1.09 -10.49
CA THR A 22 11.07 2.00 -9.44
C THR A 22 10.33 1.68 -8.14
N ALA A 23 11.06 1.50 -7.06
CA ALA A 23 10.47 1.27 -5.74
C ALA A 23 11.15 2.20 -4.72
N PRO A 24 10.62 3.42 -4.50
CA PRO A 24 11.22 4.37 -3.56
C PRO A 24 10.91 4.00 -2.10
N SER A 25 11.82 4.32 -1.18
CA SER A 25 11.52 4.34 0.25
C SER A 25 10.64 5.55 0.56
N LEU A 26 9.34 5.32 0.83
CA LEU A 26 8.35 6.38 0.99
C LEU A 26 8.65 7.29 2.18
N TYR A 27 9.15 6.74 3.29
CA TYR A 27 9.43 7.50 4.51
C TYR A 27 10.41 8.67 4.29
N ARG A 28 11.31 8.56 3.29
CA ARG A 28 12.34 9.55 2.97
C ARG A 28 11.89 10.63 2.00
N LEU A 29 10.67 10.50 1.46
CA LEU A 29 10.15 11.45 0.47
C LEU A 29 9.51 12.69 1.09
N GLY A 30 9.42 12.78 2.42
CA GLY A 30 8.91 13.96 3.12
C GLY A 30 7.79 13.67 4.11
N PRO A 31 7.10 14.71 4.61
CA PRO A 31 6.23 14.57 5.77
C PRO A 31 4.81 14.10 5.47
N SER A 32 4.41 13.98 4.20
CA SER A 32 3.03 13.62 3.84
C SER A 32 2.96 12.78 2.57
N ILE A 33 1.90 11.99 2.46
CA ILE A 33 1.62 11.15 1.29
C ILE A 33 1.49 11.98 0.01
N ASP A 34 0.94 13.18 0.08
CA ASP A 34 0.82 14.06 -1.09
C ASP A 34 2.20 14.55 -1.58
N VAL A 35 3.10 14.89 -0.67
CA VAL A 35 4.50 15.24 -0.99
C VAL A 35 5.24 14.04 -1.58
N TRP A 36 5.00 12.82 -1.10
CA TRP A 36 5.59 11.61 -1.68
C TRP A 36 5.17 11.45 -3.14
N ALA A 37 3.86 11.54 -3.40
CA ALA A 37 3.31 11.43 -4.75
C ALA A 37 3.87 12.52 -5.67
N GLN A 38 3.95 13.76 -5.22
CA GLN A 38 4.51 14.87 -6.00
C GLN A 38 5.97 14.61 -6.38
N ARG A 39 6.81 14.16 -5.44
CA ARG A 39 8.22 13.86 -5.70
C ARG A 39 8.38 12.71 -6.70
N ILE A 40 7.65 11.61 -6.48
CA ILE A 40 7.67 10.47 -7.40
C ILE A 40 7.27 10.91 -8.81
N ALA A 41 6.19 11.68 -8.94
CA ALA A 41 5.74 12.19 -10.24
C ALA A 41 6.77 13.12 -10.93
N THR A 42 7.62 13.78 -10.15
CA THR A 42 8.69 14.67 -10.67
C THR A 42 9.94 13.86 -11.07
N GLU A 43 10.24 12.78 -10.35
CA GLU A 43 11.46 11.98 -10.54
C GLU A 43 11.29 10.86 -11.58
N VAL A 44 10.05 10.46 -11.86
CA VAL A 44 9.76 9.38 -12.81
C VAL A 44 9.45 9.96 -14.18
N ASP A 45 10.26 9.59 -15.16
CA ASP A 45 10.05 9.98 -16.55
C ASP A 45 8.92 9.19 -17.22
N GLY A 46 7.99 9.92 -17.85
CA GLY A 46 6.92 9.37 -18.70
C GLY A 46 5.73 8.78 -17.93
N PRO A 47 4.87 8.02 -18.64
CA PRO A 47 3.65 7.47 -18.06
C PRO A 47 3.92 6.42 -16.97
N ILE A 48 3.14 6.47 -15.87
CA ILE A 48 3.29 5.67 -14.67
C ILE A 48 2.23 4.54 -14.63
N VAL A 49 2.67 3.34 -14.28
CA VAL A 49 1.84 2.28 -13.71
C VAL A 49 2.14 2.22 -12.22
N ALA A 50 1.21 2.63 -11.37
CA ALA A 50 1.40 2.67 -9.93
C ALA A 50 0.86 1.41 -9.25
N VAL A 51 1.71 0.70 -8.50
CA VAL A 51 1.33 -0.48 -7.71
C VAL A 51 1.59 -0.18 -6.24
N GLY A 52 0.53 0.01 -5.46
CA GLY A 52 0.65 0.41 -4.06
C GLY A 52 -0.02 -0.57 -3.11
N ALA A 53 0.71 -1.01 -2.08
CA ALA A 53 0.18 -1.84 -1.01
C ALA A 53 -0.09 -0.99 0.24
N SER A 54 -1.29 -1.09 0.81
CA SER A 54 -1.68 -0.42 2.06
C SER A 54 -1.32 1.07 2.04
N MET A 55 -0.35 1.52 2.84
CA MET A 55 0.19 2.88 2.83
C MET A 55 0.63 3.33 1.43
N GLY A 56 1.31 2.46 0.68
CA GLY A 56 1.72 2.75 -0.70
C GLY A 56 0.55 2.94 -1.65
N GLY A 57 -0.60 2.30 -1.38
CA GLY A 57 -1.83 2.51 -2.15
C GLY A 57 -2.41 3.91 -1.94
N TYR A 58 -2.26 4.51 -0.75
CA TYR A 58 -2.63 5.91 -0.54
C TYR A 58 -1.77 6.85 -1.40
N CYS A 59 -0.47 6.55 -1.51
CA CYS A 59 0.43 7.31 -2.37
C CYS A 59 0.10 7.11 -3.86
N ALA A 60 -0.20 5.87 -4.29
CA ALA A 60 -0.61 5.57 -5.66
C ALA A 60 -1.83 6.39 -6.11
N GLN A 61 -2.83 6.54 -5.25
CA GLN A 61 -4.00 7.36 -5.52
C GLN A 61 -3.67 8.85 -5.63
N ARG A 62 -2.74 9.35 -4.81
CA ARG A 62 -2.30 10.75 -4.89
C ARG A 62 -1.47 11.04 -6.15
N LEU A 63 -0.79 10.04 -6.73
CA LEU A 63 -0.13 10.20 -8.03
C LEU A 63 -1.10 10.64 -9.14
N LEU A 64 -2.39 10.29 -9.06
CA LEU A 64 -3.40 10.77 -10.01
C LEU A 64 -3.52 12.32 -10.05
N ALA A 65 -3.15 13.00 -8.98
CA ALA A 65 -3.18 14.47 -8.93
C ALA A 65 -1.87 15.12 -9.44
N HIS A 66 -0.78 14.35 -9.57
CA HIS A 66 0.56 14.91 -9.80
C HIS A 66 1.27 14.34 -11.04
N GLY A 67 0.85 13.18 -11.55
CA GLY A 67 1.53 12.46 -12.62
C GLY A 67 0.62 11.92 -13.71
N ASP A 68 1.22 11.47 -14.82
CA ASP A 68 0.54 10.77 -15.91
C ASP A 68 0.37 9.28 -15.55
N VAL A 69 -0.64 8.96 -14.73
CA VAL A 69 -0.92 7.58 -14.29
C VAL A 69 -1.82 6.89 -15.31
N ARG A 70 -1.33 5.81 -15.91
CA ARG A 70 -2.03 5.05 -16.96
C ARG A 70 -2.76 3.83 -16.43
N ALA A 71 -2.32 3.28 -15.31
CA ALA A 71 -3.02 2.24 -14.57
C ALA A 71 -2.58 2.28 -13.11
N PHE A 72 -3.41 1.81 -12.19
CA PHE A 72 -2.97 1.64 -10.81
C PHE A 72 -3.60 0.42 -10.14
N VAL A 73 -2.83 -0.18 -9.25
CA VAL A 73 -3.18 -1.34 -8.46
C VAL A 73 -3.15 -0.96 -6.99
N LEU A 74 -4.25 -1.14 -6.31
CA LEU A 74 -4.42 -0.89 -4.87
C LEU A 74 -4.53 -2.22 -4.15
N VAL A 75 -3.56 -2.56 -3.31
CA VAL A 75 -3.55 -3.79 -2.53
C VAL A 75 -3.85 -3.46 -1.07
N GLY A 76 -4.99 -3.90 -0.56
CA GLY A 76 -5.40 -3.65 0.83
C GLY A 76 -5.52 -2.16 1.18
N SER A 77 -5.89 -1.31 0.23
CA SER A 77 -5.90 0.15 0.40
C SER A 77 -7.29 0.75 0.22
N ARG A 78 -7.61 1.70 1.05
CA ARG A 78 -8.83 2.53 1.02
C ARG A 78 -8.56 3.83 0.26
N ALA A 79 -9.63 4.57 -0.11
CA ALA A 79 -9.50 5.90 -0.71
C ALA A 79 -9.85 7.04 0.26
N ASP A 80 -10.65 6.77 1.28
CA ASP A 80 -11.11 7.74 2.27
C ASP A 80 -9.97 8.23 3.20
N ALA A 81 -10.09 9.43 3.72
CA ALA A 81 -9.24 9.93 4.80
C ALA A 81 -9.48 9.13 6.11
N ASP A 82 -8.53 9.20 7.05
CA ASP A 82 -8.73 8.58 8.35
C ASP A 82 -9.85 9.27 9.14
N THR A 83 -10.77 8.44 9.68
CA THR A 83 -11.77 8.90 10.65
C THR A 83 -11.10 9.35 11.96
N PRO A 84 -11.79 10.08 12.86
CA PRO A 84 -11.21 10.44 14.15
C PRO A 84 -10.67 9.24 14.94
N GLU A 85 -11.36 8.10 14.91
CA GLU A 85 -10.95 6.87 15.59
C GLU A 85 -9.68 6.29 14.98
N ARG A 86 -9.57 6.27 13.63
CA ARG A 86 -8.35 5.82 12.94
C ARG A 86 -7.20 6.77 13.23
N ARG A 87 -7.42 8.08 13.24
CA ARG A 87 -6.40 9.08 13.60
C ARG A 87 -5.87 8.86 15.01
N GLN A 88 -6.76 8.59 15.97
CA GLN A 88 -6.36 8.24 17.33
C GLN A 88 -5.51 6.95 17.36
N ALA A 89 -5.94 5.90 16.67
CA ALA A 89 -5.16 4.66 16.57
C ALA A 89 -3.76 4.88 15.95
N ARG A 90 -3.64 5.82 14.97
CA ARG A 90 -2.31 6.21 14.43
C ARG A 90 -1.46 6.89 15.49
N GLU A 91 -2.01 7.77 16.31
CA GLU A 91 -1.27 8.41 17.41
C GLU A 91 -0.80 7.42 18.47
N GLU A 92 -1.61 6.42 18.77
CA GLU A 92 -1.23 5.31 19.65
C GLU A 92 -0.09 4.47 19.05
N THR A 93 -0.12 4.26 17.72
CA THR A 93 0.96 3.56 17.01
C THR A 93 2.26 4.38 17.02
N ILE A 94 2.19 5.70 16.81
CA ILE A 94 3.37 6.57 16.92
C ILE A 94 3.97 6.50 18.33
N ARG A 95 3.14 6.60 19.37
CA ARG A 95 3.60 6.47 20.76
C ARG A 95 4.25 5.13 21.03
N LEU A 96 3.65 4.03 20.57
CA LEU A 96 4.22 2.69 20.70
C LEU A 96 5.62 2.61 20.10
N ILE A 97 5.78 3.10 18.86
CA ILE A 97 7.09 3.14 18.19
C ILE A 97 8.12 3.91 19.01
N GLN A 98 7.73 5.08 19.53
CA GLN A 98 8.62 5.97 20.28
C GLN A 98 9.00 5.46 21.67
N THR A 99 8.12 4.71 22.33
CA THR A 99 8.33 4.27 23.71
C THR A 99 8.79 2.82 23.84
N GLU A 100 8.39 1.95 22.92
CA GLU A 100 8.61 0.51 23.00
C GLU A 100 9.40 -0.04 21.78
N GLY A 101 9.53 0.77 20.72
CA GLY A 101 10.36 0.44 19.56
C GLY A 101 9.66 -0.43 18.51
N VAL A 102 10.46 -0.81 17.51
CA VAL A 102 9.95 -1.50 16.30
C VAL A 102 9.55 -2.95 16.58
N GLU A 103 10.19 -3.61 17.55
CA GLU A 103 9.81 -4.97 17.96
C GLU A 103 8.35 -5.01 18.49
N ALA A 104 8.01 -4.10 19.40
CA ALA A 104 6.65 -4.00 19.94
C ALA A 104 5.62 -3.64 18.85
N LEU A 105 6.03 -2.78 17.91
CA LEU A 105 5.22 -2.50 16.72
C LEU A 105 4.95 -3.77 15.91
N TRP A 106 5.98 -4.56 15.64
CA TRP A 106 5.84 -5.81 14.88
C TRP A 106 4.87 -6.77 15.57
N GLU A 107 5.06 -7.03 16.86
CA GLU A 107 4.19 -7.93 17.62
C GLU A 107 2.72 -7.49 17.60
N LYS A 108 2.47 -6.18 17.64
CA LYS A 108 1.12 -5.62 17.54
C LYS A 108 0.53 -5.75 16.13
N GLN A 109 1.36 -5.59 15.09
CA GLN A 109 0.90 -5.55 13.68
C GLN A 109 0.79 -6.93 13.04
N ARG A 110 1.66 -7.87 13.40
CA ARG A 110 1.75 -9.19 12.78
C ARG A 110 0.41 -9.92 12.63
N PRO A 111 -0.48 -9.96 13.65
CA PRO A 111 -1.76 -10.66 13.52
C PRO A 111 -2.73 -10.04 12.51
N ALA A 112 -2.58 -8.74 12.22
CA ALA A 112 -3.39 -8.04 11.22
C ALA A 112 -2.78 -8.11 9.80
N LEU A 113 -1.48 -8.37 9.70
CA LEU A 113 -0.77 -8.46 8.42
C LEU A 113 -0.85 -9.84 7.80
N PHE A 114 -0.81 -10.90 8.63
CA PHE A 114 -0.73 -12.28 8.18
C PHE A 114 -1.75 -13.15 8.93
N PRO A 115 -2.42 -14.11 8.26
CA PRO A 115 -3.25 -15.09 8.94
C PRO A 115 -2.41 -16.01 9.86
N GLU A 116 -3.08 -16.75 10.74
CA GLU A 116 -2.38 -17.62 11.72
C GLU A 116 -1.58 -18.74 11.05
N ASP A 117 -2.06 -19.24 9.92
CA ASP A 117 -1.47 -20.30 9.12
C ASP A 117 -0.58 -19.79 7.96
N ALA A 118 -0.18 -18.51 7.99
CA ALA A 118 0.75 -17.96 7.02
C ALA A 118 2.08 -18.71 7.04
N ASP A 119 2.72 -18.83 5.87
CA ASP A 119 4.04 -19.45 5.72
C ASP A 119 5.07 -18.74 6.65
N GLU A 120 5.70 -19.53 7.54
CA GLU A 120 6.64 -19.04 8.55
C GLU A 120 7.86 -18.35 7.92
N ASP A 121 8.35 -18.81 6.76
CA ASP A 121 9.48 -18.19 6.06
C ASP A 121 9.10 -16.83 5.47
N VAL A 122 7.85 -16.68 5.01
CA VAL A 122 7.31 -15.39 4.55
C VAL A 122 7.21 -14.41 5.71
N VAL A 123 6.66 -14.84 6.85
CA VAL A 123 6.53 -14.03 8.06
C VAL A 123 7.90 -13.63 8.60
N ALA A 124 8.87 -14.57 8.63
CA ALA A 124 10.22 -14.30 9.10
C ALA A 124 10.95 -13.26 8.22
N ARG A 125 10.82 -13.36 6.90
CA ARG A 125 11.37 -12.36 5.96
C ARG A 125 10.72 -10.99 6.14
N ALA A 126 9.41 -10.95 6.27
CA ALA A 126 8.67 -9.71 6.53
C ALA A 126 9.11 -9.07 7.86
N ARG A 127 9.25 -9.88 8.93
CA ARG A 127 9.76 -9.43 10.22
C ARG A 127 11.16 -8.83 10.10
N ALA A 128 12.06 -9.49 9.38
CA ALA A 128 13.42 -8.99 9.20
C ALA A 128 13.42 -7.60 8.52
N ILE A 129 12.61 -7.40 7.47
CA ILE A 129 12.48 -6.09 6.81
C ILE A 129 11.92 -5.04 7.79
N ALA A 130 10.87 -5.39 8.55
CA ALA A 130 10.22 -4.46 9.47
C ALA A 130 11.15 -4.02 10.60
N LEU A 131 11.92 -4.95 11.19
CA LEU A 131 12.81 -4.66 12.32
C LEU A 131 14.05 -3.83 11.95
N GLU A 132 14.41 -3.79 10.67
CA GLU A 132 15.52 -2.95 10.19
C GLU A 132 15.10 -1.50 9.90
N GLN A 133 13.81 -1.17 10.03
CA GLN A 133 13.33 0.19 9.77
C GLN A 133 13.71 1.13 10.90
N ASP A 134 13.99 2.38 10.54
CA ASP A 134 14.24 3.45 11.50
C ASP A 134 12.93 3.85 12.21
N PRO A 135 12.90 3.90 13.56
CA PRO A 135 11.70 4.25 14.31
C PRO A 135 11.14 5.65 13.99
N GLU A 136 12.00 6.63 13.70
CA GLU A 136 11.58 7.99 13.37
C GLU A 136 10.97 8.05 11.96
N GLU A 137 11.55 7.32 10.99
CA GLU A 137 11.00 7.16 9.65
C GLU A 137 9.63 6.47 9.71
N LEU A 138 9.48 5.41 10.52
CA LEU A 138 8.20 4.73 10.73
C LEU A 138 7.15 5.66 11.36
N ALA A 139 7.51 6.40 12.41
CA ALA A 139 6.60 7.36 13.04
C ALA A 139 6.14 8.45 12.05
N THR A 140 7.05 8.93 11.18
CA THR A 140 6.73 9.86 10.09
C THR A 140 5.74 9.23 9.10
N GLY A 141 5.94 7.98 8.72
CA GLY A 141 5.01 7.24 7.85
C GLY A 141 3.61 7.11 8.45
N VAL A 142 3.52 6.81 9.75
CA VAL A 142 2.23 6.73 10.46
C VAL A 142 1.55 8.10 10.53
N ALA A 143 2.30 9.18 10.78
CA ALA A 143 1.78 10.54 10.77
C ALA A 143 1.26 10.93 9.37
N ALA A 144 2.00 10.59 8.32
CA ALA A 144 1.58 10.82 6.94
C ALA A 144 0.27 10.07 6.60
N MET A 145 0.10 8.83 7.08
CA MET A 145 -1.16 8.09 6.94
C MET A 145 -2.30 8.74 7.72
N ARG A 146 -2.06 9.20 8.97
CA ARG A 146 -3.04 9.87 9.82
C ARG A 146 -3.61 11.11 9.15
N ASP A 147 -2.75 11.88 8.48
CA ASP A 147 -3.08 13.19 7.93
C ASP A 147 -3.35 13.16 6.42
N ARG A 148 -3.48 11.95 5.85
CA ARG A 148 -3.71 11.81 4.41
C ARG A 148 -5.01 12.46 3.95
N LEU A 149 -4.96 12.98 2.75
CA LEU A 149 -6.13 13.55 2.07
C LEU A 149 -7.07 12.43 1.61
N ASP A 150 -8.35 12.73 1.53
CA ASP A 150 -9.33 11.88 0.85
C ASP A 150 -9.06 11.85 -0.65
N SER A 151 -8.94 10.66 -1.22
CA SER A 151 -8.67 10.43 -2.64
C SER A 151 -9.87 9.85 -3.39
N THR A 152 -11.04 9.77 -2.75
CA THR A 152 -12.26 9.17 -3.35
C THR A 152 -12.64 9.87 -4.66
N ALA A 153 -12.53 11.20 -4.72
CA ALA A 153 -12.80 11.96 -5.93
C ALA A 153 -11.81 11.62 -7.06
N LEU A 154 -10.52 11.51 -6.75
CA LEU A 154 -9.49 11.15 -7.74
C LEU A 154 -9.74 9.76 -8.34
N VAL A 155 -10.08 8.77 -7.50
CA VAL A 155 -10.40 7.41 -7.96
C VAL A 155 -11.66 7.40 -8.83
N ARG A 156 -12.66 8.20 -8.50
CA ARG A 156 -13.91 8.30 -9.28
C ARG A 156 -13.74 8.95 -10.64
N GLU A 157 -12.89 9.97 -10.71
CA GLU A 157 -12.72 10.82 -11.90
C GLU A 157 -11.68 10.29 -12.88
N THR A 158 -10.79 9.38 -12.44
CA THR A 158 -9.75 8.84 -13.31
C THR A 158 -10.30 8.01 -14.47
N GLU A 159 -9.67 8.15 -15.63
CA GLU A 159 -9.87 7.26 -16.77
C GLU A 159 -8.94 6.02 -16.72
N ALA A 160 -7.89 6.08 -15.89
CA ALA A 160 -6.95 4.98 -15.76
C ALA A 160 -7.64 3.73 -15.20
N PRO A 161 -7.38 2.54 -15.77
CA PRO A 161 -7.82 1.28 -15.19
C PRO A 161 -7.34 1.10 -13.74
N VAL A 162 -8.22 0.57 -12.89
CA VAL A 162 -7.98 0.35 -11.47
C VAL A 162 -8.16 -1.11 -11.13
N LEU A 163 -7.16 -1.74 -10.52
CA LEU A 163 -7.29 -3.03 -9.86
C LEU A 163 -7.29 -2.81 -8.34
N VAL A 164 -8.40 -3.14 -7.69
CA VAL A 164 -8.51 -3.18 -6.22
C VAL A 164 -8.33 -4.63 -5.78
N ALA A 165 -7.17 -4.95 -5.24
CA ALA A 165 -6.79 -6.27 -4.79
C ALA A 165 -6.76 -6.35 -3.26
N ARG A 166 -7.09 -7.53 -2.71
CA ARG A 166 -7.05 -7.80 -1.28
C ARG A 166 -6.78 -9.28 -1.01
N GLY A 167 -6.28 -9.60 0.18
CA GLY A 167 -6.33 -10.96 0.67
C GLY A 167 -7.72 -11.30 1.23
N GLU A 168 -8.07 -12.58 1.23
CA GLU A 168 -9.36 -13.05 1.78
C GLU A 168 -9.53 -12.68 3.26
N HIS A 169 -8.44 -12.72 4.02
CA HIS A 169 -8.39 -12.46 5.46
C HIS A 169 -7.88 -11.04 5.80
N ASP A 170 -7.86 -10.12 4.83
CA ASP A 170 -7.42 -8.73 5.06
C ASP A 170 -8.40 -8.00 6.00
N PRO A 171 -7.98 -7.58 7.22
CA PRO A 171 -8.84 -6.90 8.17
C PRO A 171 -9.01 -5.40 7.89
N PHE A 172 -8.21 -4.84 6.97
CA PHE A 172 -8.20 -3.40 6.68
C PHE A 172 -9.08 -3.00 5.50
N LEU A 173 -9.40 -3.96 4.62
CA LEU A 173 -10.26 -3.74 3.45
C LEU A 173 -11.18 -4.96 3.26
N SER A 174 -12.46 -4.81 3.54
CA SER A 174 -13.45 -5.88 3.32
C SER A 174 -13.70 -6.12 1.84
N ALA A 175 -14.33 -7.24 1.49
CA ALA A 175 -14.70 -7.54 0.11
C ALA A 175 -15.70 -6.52 -0.44
N GLU A 176 -16.65 -6.09 0.38
CA GLU A 176 -17.67 -5.09 0.04
C GLU A 176 -17.01 -3.71 -0.19
N GLU A 177 -16.05 -3.32 0.63
CA GLU A 177 -15.32 -2.06 0.49
C GLU A 177 -14.45 -2.06 -0.77
N ALA A 178 -13.76 -3.18 -1.06
CA ALA A 178 -12.97 -3.35 -2.29
C ALA A 178 -13.85 -3.26 -3.54
N GLN A 179 -15.00 -3.93 -3.51
CA GLN A 179 -15.96 -3.89 -4.60
C GLN A 179 -16.56 -2.48 -4.79
N ALA A 180 -16.91 -1.81 -3.70
CA ALA A 180 -17.42 -0.43 -3.74
C ALA A 180 -16.38 0.55 -4.31
N LEU A 181 -15.10 0.41 -3.91
CA LEU A 181 -14.01 1.24 -4.41
C LEU A 181 -13.77 1.00 -5.91
N ALA A 182 -13.74 -0.25 -6.36
CA ALA A 182 -13.60 -0.58 -7.77
C ALA A 182 -14.80 -0.09 -8.60
N ALA A 183 -16.02 -0.25 -8.09
CA ALA A 183 -17.25 0.22 -8.75
C ALA A 183 -17.34 1.75 -8.84
N ALA A 184 -16.67 2.48 -7.95
CA ALA A 184 -16.59 3.94 -8.00
C ALA A 184 -15.69 4.45 -9.13
N ALA A 185 -14.69 3.69 -9.54
CA ALA A 185 -13.80 4.01 -10.67
C ALA A 185 -14.49 3.66 -12.00
N ARG A 186 -14.17 4.41 -13.08
CA ARG A 186 -14.76 4.16 -14.41
C ARG A 186 -14.36 2.79 -14.99
N ASN A 187 -13.12 2.36 -14.75
CA ASN A 187 -12.54 1.12 -15.25
C ASN A 187 -11.99 0.28 -14.09
N GLY A 188 -12.80 0.08 -13.04
CA GLY A 188 -12.40 -0.66 -11.85
C GLY A 188 -12.64 -2.16 -11.94
N ARG A 189 -11.69 -2.94 -11.42
CA ARG A 189 -11.79 -4.40 -11.25
C ARG A 189 -11.38 -4.77 -9.83
N THR A 190 -11.86 -5.92 -9.34
CA THR A 190 -11.43 -6.46 -8.04
C THR A 190 -10.76 -7.80 -8.21
N HIS A 191 -9.83 -8.11 -7.31
CA HIS A 191 -9.27 -9.44 -7.14
C HIS A 191 -9.12 -9.77 -5.66
N THR A 192 -9.48 -11.00 -5.25
CA THR A 192 -9.28 -11.50 -3.88
C THR A 192 -8.37 -12.70 -3.92
N PHE A 193 -7.24 -12.61 -3.22
CA PHE A 193 -6.28 -13.72 -3.07
C PHE A 193 -6.74 -14.65 -1.95
N ALA A 194 -7.06 -15.89 -2.30
CA ALA A 194 -7.56 -16.88 -1.35
C ALA A 194 -6.51 -17.25 -0.30
N GLY A 195 -6.92 -17.33 0.96
CA GLY A 195 -6.06 -17.68 2.09
C GLY A 195 -4.99 -16.64 2.45
N CYS A 196 -4.96 -15.47 1.81
CA CYS A 196 -4.01 -14.40 2.12
C CYS A 196 -4.56 -13.44 3.17
N GLY A 197 -3.65 -12.89 3.97
CA GLY A 197 -3.89 -11.74 4.84
C GLY A 197 -3.80 -10.41 4.08
N HIS A 198 -3.12 -9.44 4.69
CA HIS A 198 -3.03 -8.07 4.15
C HIS A 198 -2.03 -7.91 3.01
N LEU A 199 -1.08 -8.85 2.84
CA LEU A 199 0.09 -8.68 1.98
C LEU A 199 0.22 -9.78 0.91
N PRO A 200 -0.75 -9.93 -0.02
CA PRO A 200 -0.70 -10.96 -1.07
C PRO A 200 0.59 -10.97 -1.90
N SER A 201 1.22 -9.80 -2.09
CA SER A 201 2.48 -9.69 -2.82
C SER A 201 3.68 -10.38 -2.14
N LEU A 202 3.59 -10.61 -0.82
CA LEU A 202 4.56 -11.39 -0.04
C LEU A 202 4.11 -12.83 0.15
N GLU A 203 2.81 -13.05 0.39
CA GLU A 203 2.24 -14.35 0.74
C GLU A 203 2.08 -15.27 -0.49
N ARG A 204 1.75 -14.72 -1.65
CA ARG A 204 1.52 -15.43 -2.92
C ARG A 204 2.19 -14.68 -4.10
N PRO A 205 3.52 -14.52 -4.09
CA PRO A 205 4.22 -13.68 -5.07
C PRO A 205 3.97 -14.08 -6.52
N ASP A 206 3.98 -15.35 -6.84
CA ASP A 206 3.77 -15.85 -8.22
C ASP A 206 2.32 -15.60 -8.69
N GLU A 207 1.35 -15.78 -7.80
CA GLU A 207 -0.05 -15.48 -8.11
C GLU A 207 -0.26 -13.98 -8.27
N PHE A 208 0.38 -13.19 -7.40
CA PHE A 208 0.31 -11.72 -7.48
C PHE A 208 0.89 -11.21 -8.80
N ASP A 209 2.04 -11.72 -9.22
CA ASP A 209 2.68 -11.33 -10.49
C ASP A 209 1.81 -11.70 -11.68
N ARG A 210 1.22 -12.90 -11.71
CA ARG A 210 0.28 -13.31 -12.76
C ARG A 210 -0.96 -12.40 -12.83
N VAL A 211 -1.57 -12.08 -11.69
CA VAL A 211 -2.74 -11.18 -11.63
C VAL A 211 -2.39 -9.77 -12.10
N LEU A 212 -1.18 -9.28 -11.73
CA LEU A 212 -0.68 -7.98 -12.17
C LEU A 212 -0.46 -7.96 -13.69
N GLU A 213 0.18 -8.98 -14.25
CA GLU A 213 0.40 -9.12 -15.69
C GLU A 213 -0.92 -9.18 -16.46
N GLU A 214 -1.86 -10.06 -16.04
CA GLU A 214 -3.20 -10.17 -16.65
C GLU A 214 -3.98 -8.84 -16.62
N PHE A 215 -3.81 -8.05 -15.57
CA PHE A 215 -4.42 -6.72 -15.49
C PHE A 215 -3.77 -5.76 -16.47
N LEU A 216 -2.44 -5.75 -16.55
CA LEU A 216 -1.68 -4.81 -17.38
C LEU A 216 -1.75 -5.15 -18.88
N ASP A 217 -1.92 -6.41 -19.27
CA ASP A 217 -2.15 -6.81 -20.66
C ASP A 217 -3.45 -6.22 -21.26
N GLY A 218 -4.33 -5.77 -20.41
CA GLY A 218 -5.57 -5.11 -20.80
C GLY A 218 -5.55 -3.56 -20.79
N VAL A 219 -4.34 -2.94 -20.66
CA VAL A 219 -4.14 -1.49 -20.47
C VAL A 219 -3.50 -0.80 -21.67
#